data_42cfd2f5a411e1a78bc503946c513463
#
_entry.id   42cfd2f5a411e1a78bc503946c513463
#
_cell.length_a   1.000
_cell.length_b   1.000
_cell.length_c   1.000
_cell.angle_alpha   90.00
_cell.angle_beta   90.00
_cell.angle_gamma   90.00
#
_symmetry.space_group_name_H-M   'P 1'
#
loop_
_entity.id
_entity.type
_entity.pdbx_description
1 polymer ?
#
loop_
_entity_poly.entity_id
_entity_poly.type
_entity_poly.pdbx_seq_one_letter_code
_entity_poly.pdbx_strand_id
1 'polypeptide(L)'
;MTSQPTEADFSVKYQADTAIVQVPTRLSVLEAIAFKQTCQDLTQKDNVLKQIIIAFDNTIFMDSSGLGALVSNFKIAQQQGISMTLRNVTPQVMAVLNLTGLDQVFPIESKSEPVSRVDQLEENLPTTHLSVKSWMKRFIDIVGAVVGLVITAILAIPIIIAIQIDDPGPIFFAQTRCGWMGKHFRMWKFRSMC
;
A
#
# COMPACT_ATOMS: atom_id res chain seq x y z
N MET A 1 40.80 -6.50 -7.48
CA MET A 1 39.59 -5.71 -7.36
C MET A 1 38.41 -6.64 -7.63
N THR A 2 37.89 -7.22 -6.58
CA THR A 2 36.78 -8.19 -6.62
C THR A 2 35.47 -7.40 -6.69
N SER A 3 34.82 -7.47 -7.85
CA SER A 3 33.44 -6.98 -8.05
C SER A 3 32.50 -7.78 -7.17
N GLN A 4 31.84 -7.11 -6.24
CA GLN A 4 30.75 -7.69 -5.45
C GLN A 4 29.56 -7.93 -6.37
N PRO A 5 28.88 -9.09 -6.30
CA PRO A 5 27.64 -9.33 -7.01
C PRO A 5 26.49 -8.65 -6.25
N THR A 6 26.11 -7.45 -6.69
CA THR A 6 24.87 -6.80 -6.29
C THR A 6 23.90 -6.94 -7.47
N GLU A 7 23.59 -8.16 -7.83
CA GLU A 7 22.50 -8.46 -8.76
C GLU A 7 21.45 -9.23 -7.99
N ALA A 8 20.28 -8.61 -7.84
CA ALA A 8 19.04 -9.32 -7.56
C ALA A 8 18.76 -10.16 -8.82
N ASP A 9 19.34 -11.36 -8.87
CA ASP A 9 19.25 -12.27 -10.00
C ASP A 9 17.83 -12.83 -10.06
N PHE A 10 17.03 -12.30 -10.98
CA PHE A 10 15.69 -12.83 -11.25
C PHE A 10 15.83 -14.14 -12.01
N SER A 11 15.48 -15.22 -11.35
CA SER A 11 15.47 -16.55 -11.97
C SER A 11 14.42 -16.59 -13.09
N VAL A 12 14.88 -16.71 -14.34
CA VAL A 12 14.01 -16.86 -15.50
C VAL A 12 14.03 -18.30 -15.97
N LYS A 13 12.86 -18.93 -16.07
CA LYS A 13 12.69 -20.28 -16.64
C LYS A 13 11.90 -20.17 -17.92
N TYR A 14 12.39 -20.80 -18.99
CA TYR A 14 11.74 -20.86 -20.27
C TYR A 14 10.97 -22.19 -20.45
N GLN A 15 9.73 -22.10 -20.86
CA GLN A 15 8.91 -23.28 -21.24
C GLN A 15 8.21 -22.99 -22.57
N ALA A 16 8.76 -23.55 -23.66
CA ALA A 16 8.30 -23.28 -25.01
C ALA A 16 8.19 -21.77 -25.31
N ASP A 17 6.97 -21.25 -25.54
CA ASP A 17 6.70 -19.85 -25.87
C ASP A 17 6.45 -18.96 -24.61
N THR A 18 6.73 -19.49 -23.41
CA THR A 18 6.45 -18.81 -22.12
C THR A 18 7.71 -18.61 -21.31
N ALA A 19 7.92 -17.42 -20.82
CA ALA A 19 8.97 -17.11 -19.84
C ALA A 19 8.37 -16.96 -18.44
N ILE A 20 8.92 -17.67 -17.46
CA ILE A 20 8.49 -17.59 -16.07
C ILE A 20 9.58 -16.82 -15.30
N VAL A 21 9.23 -15.66 -14.79
CA VAL A 21 10.12 -14.81 -13.99
C VAL A 21 9.76 -14.97 -12.52
N GLN A 22 10.69 -15.51 -11.73
CA GLN A 22 10.49 -15.65 -10.28
C GLN A 22 10.85 -14.36 -9.57
N VAL A 23 9.89 -13.78 -8.83
CA VAL A 23 10.11 -12.59 -8.03
C VAL A 23 10.70 -12.98 -6.67
N PRO A 24 11.73 -12.27 -6.17
CA PRO A 24 12.34 -12.54 -4.87
C PRO A 24 11.38 -12.20 -3.73
N THR A 25 11.79 -12.49 -2.50
CA THR A 25 11.01 -12.25 -1.28
C THR A 25 10.57 -10.78 -1.12
N ARG A 26 11.38 -9.85 -1.65
CA ARG A 26 11.09 -8.41 -1.62
C ARG A 26 11.23 -7.85 -3.03
N LEU A 27 10.31 -6.97 -3.39
CA LEU A 27 10.35 -6.19 -4.63
C LEU A 27 10.34 -4.69 -4.26
N SER A 28 11.52 -4.18 -3.92
CA SER A 28 11.77 -2.78 -3.56
C SER A 28 12.51 -2.05 -4.69
N VAL A 29 12.98 -0.83 -4.44
CA VAL A 29 13.62 0.02 -5.45
C VAL A 29 14.75 -0.67 -6.20
N LEU A 30 15.63 -1.40 -5.50
CA LEU A 30 16.79 -2.07 -6.12
C LEU A 30 16.33 -3.22 -7.00
N GLU A 31 15.47 -4.08 -6.47
CA GLU A 31 14.94 -5.22 -7.21
C GLU A 31 14.02 -4.77 -8.36
N ALA A 32 13.33 -3.62 -8.22
CA ALA A 32 12.48 -3.07 -9.27
C ALA A 32 13.29 -2.66 -10.52
N ILE A 33 14.49 -2.15 -10.34
CA ILE A 33 15.37 -1.80 -11.47
C ILE A 33 15.80 -3.06 -12.22
N ALA A 34 16.31 -4.07 -11.51
CA ALA A 34 16.72 -5.35 -12.11
C ALA A 34 15.52 -6.07 -12.75
N PHE A 35 14.35 -6.07 -12.10
CA PHE A 35 13.12 -6.62 -12.65
C PHE A 35 12.71 -5.97 -13.96
N LYS A 36 12.78 -4.63 -14.02
CA LYS A 36 12.48 -3.89 -15.25
C LYS A 36 13.42 -4.27 -16.37
N GLN A 37 14.71 -4.36 -16.11
CA GLN A 37 15.73 -4.75 -17.11
C GLN A 37 15.49 -6.18 -17.59
N THR A 38 15.29 -7.14 -16.68
CA THR A 38 15.01 -8.54 -17.02
C THR A 38 13.78 -8.67 -17.93
N CYS A 39 12.69 -8.01 -17.59
CA CYS A 39 11.48 -8.05 -18.41
C CYS A 39 11.67 -7.35 -19.77
N GLN A 40 12.42 -6.26 -19.84
CA GLN A 40 12.75 -5.60 -21.10
C GLN A 40 13.62 -6.48 -22.00
N ASP A 41 14.63 -7.14 -21.42
CA ASP A 41 15.48 -8.08 -22.15
C ASP A 41 14.66 -9.23 -22.74
N LEU A 42 13.70 -9.76 -21.99
CA LEU A 42 12.79 -10.81 -22.46
C LEU A 42 11.93 -10.34 -23.63
N THR A 43 11.42 -9.11 -23.56
CA THR A 43 10.57 -8.57 -24.63
C THR A 43 11.36 -8.17 -25.89
N GLN A 44 12.65 -7.86 -25.76
CA GLN A 44 13.47 -7.43 -26.91
C GLN A 44 14.25 -8.56 -27.59
N LYS A 45 14.67 -9.58 -26.84
CA LYS A 45 15.57 -10.63 -27.36
C LYS A 45 14.83 -11.79 -28.04
N ASP A 46 13.61 -12.07 -27.62
CA ASP A 46 12.88 -13.26 -28.08
C ASP A 46 11.60 -12.88 -28.82
N ASN A 47 11.68 -12.75 -30.15
CA ASN A 47 10.50 -12.59 -31.01
C ASN A 47 9.54 -13.80 -30.99
N VAL A 48 9.81 -14.84 -30.20
CA VAL A 48 9.05 -16.09 -30.09
C VAL A 48 8.18 -16.12 -28.86
N LEU A 49 8.44 -15.25 -27.85
CA LEU A 49 7.69 -15.24 -26.61
C LEU A 49 6.26 -14.71 -26.82
N LYS A 50 5.27 -15.52 -26.43
CA LYS A 50 3.85 -15.16 -26.43
C LYS A 50 3.33 -14.79 -25.05
N GLN A 51 3.98 -15.32 -23.99
CA GLN A 51 3.54 -15.13 -22.63
C GLN A 51 4.70 -14.96 -21.65
N ILE A 52 4.53 -14.03 -20.71
CA ILE A 52 5.41 -13.85 -19.55
C ILE A 52 4.59 -14.10 -18.30
N ILE A 53 5.02 -15.03 -17.47
CA ILE A 53 4.41 -15.34 -16.18
C ILE A 53 5.31 -14.78 -15.07
N ILE A 54 4.75 -13.90 -14.25
CA ILE A 54 5.44 -13.37 -13.08
C ILE A 54 5.00 -14.16 -11.86
N ALA A 55 5.91 -14.91 -11.27
CA ALA A 55 5.63 -15.82 -10.15
C ALA A 55 6.01 -15.15 -8.82
N PHE A 56 5.01 -14.99 -7.93
CA PHE A 56 5.13 -14.37 -6.62
C PHE A 56 5.13 -15.36 -5.46
N ASP A 57 5.54 -16.61 -5.70
CA ASP A 57 5.48 -17.70 -4.72
C ASP A 57 6.06 -17.34 -3.34
N ASN A 58 7.15 -16.57 -3.33
CA ASN A 58 7.90 -16.25 -2.11
C ASN A 58 7.88 -14.75 -1.77
N THR A 59 7.14 -13.94 -2.50
CA THR A 59 7.17 -12.48 -2.33
C THR A 59 6.26 -12.07 -1.18
N ILE A 60 6.83 -11.52 -0.12
CA ILE A 60 6.11 -11.05 1.07
C ILE A 60 6.03 -9.52 1.15
N PHE A 61 6.81 -8.81 0.34
CA PHE A 61 6.84 -7.35 0.38
C PHE A 61 6.99 -6.77 -1.02
N MET A 62 6.17 -5.76 -1.33
CA MET A 62 6.26 -4.95 -2.54
C MET A 62 5.97 -3.49 -2.19
N ASP A 63 6.86 -2.58 -2.59
CA ASP A 63 6.67 -1.14 -2.44
C ASP A 63 6.13 -0.50 -3.74
N SER A 64 5.95 0.83 -3.71
CA SER A 64 5.47 1.58 -4.86
C SER A 64 6.41 1.51 -6.08
N SER A 65 7.71 1.30 -5.87
CA SER A 65 8.70 1.16 -6.95
C SER A 65 8.55 -0.19 -7.65
N GLY A 66 8.39 -1.27 -6.86
CA GLY A 66 8.08 -2.60 -7.37
C GLY A 66 6.77 -2.63 -8.14
N LEU A 67 5.74 -1.99 -7.60
CA LEU A 67 4.45 -1.86 -8.27
C LEU A 67 4.57 -1.07 -9.59
N GLY A 68 5.29 0.05 -9.57
CA GLY A 68 5.54 0.86 -10.77
C GLY A 68 6.31 0.11 -11.86
N ALA A 69 7.30 -0.70 -11.46
CA ALA A 69 8.03 -1.56 -12.39
C ALA A 69 7.13 -2.64 -13.01
N LEU A 70 6.25 -3.25 -12.21
CA LEU A 70 5.28 -4.24 -12.68
C LEU A 70 4.33 -3.64 -13.72
N VAL A 71 3.73 -2.47 -13.43
CA VAL A 71 2.82 -1.77 -14.35
C VAL A 71 3.54 -1.34 -15.63
N SER A 72 4.77 -0.82 -15.52
CA SER A 72 5.57 -0.41 -16.67
C SER A 72 5.87 -1.58 -17.61
N ASN A 73 6.28 -2.72 -17.05
CA ASN A 73 6.57 -3.92 -17.84
C ASN A 73 5.32 -4.53 -18.47
N PHE A 74 4.20 -4.51 -17.76
CA PHE A 74 2.90 -4.93 -18.31
C PHE A 74 2.52 -4.11 -19.54
N LYS A 75 2.66 -2.79 -19.46
CA LYS A 75 2.37 -1.90 -20.57
C LYS A 75 3.26 -2.18 -21.80
N ILE A 76 4.56 -2.41 -21.56
CA ILE A 76 5.52 -2.74 -22.63
C ILE A 76 5.17 -4.09 -23.27
N ALA A 77 4.91 -5.12 -22.46
CA ALA A 77 4.52 -6.44 -22.96
C ALA A 77 3.25 -6.36 -23.79
N GLN A 78 2.23 -5.63 -23.33
CA GLN A 78 0.98 -5.43 -24.06
C GLN A 78 1.19 -4.72 -25.41
N GLN A 79 2.07 -3.72 -25.48
CA GLN A 79 2.41 -3.02 -26.72
C GLN A 79 3.08 -3.94 -27.75
N GLN A 80 3.77 -4.97 -27.29
CA GLN A 80 4.44 -5.98 -28.13
C GLN A 80 3.58 -7.22 -28.40
N GLY A 81 2.34 -7.24 -27.94
CA GLY A 81 1.42 -8.37 -28.10
C GLY A 81 1.76 -9.58 -27.23
N ILE A 82 2.60 -9.41 -26.20
CA ILE A 82 2.95 -10.46 -25.25
C ILE A 82 1.98 -10.42 -24.08
N SER A 83 1.37 -11.56 -23.78
CA SER A 83 0.51 -11.69 -22.58
C SER A 83 1.33 -11.76 -21.33
N MET A 84 1.00 -10.93 -20.32
CA MET A 84 1.64 -10.98 -18.99
C MET A 84 0.61 -11.40 -17.94
N THR A 85 0.95 -12.45 -17.18
CA THR A 85 0.06 -13.05 -16.17
C THR A 85 0.80 -13.12 -14.83
N LEU A 86 0.11 -12.85 -13.72
CA LEU A 86 0.64 -13.02 -12.37
C LEU A 86 0.24 -14.39 -11.84
N ARG A 87 1.21 -15.12 -11.25
CA ARG A 87 0.96 -16.46 -10.71
C ARG A 87 1.38 -16.55 -9.24
N ASN A 88 0.60 -17.29 -8.46
CA ASN A 88 0.85 -17.56 -7.04
C ASN A 88 1.05 -16.28 -6.22
N VAL A 89 0.20 -15.27 -6.46
CA VAL A 89 0.27 -13.99 -5.75
C VAL A 89 -0.01 -14.21 -4.27
N THR A 90 0.95 -13.84 -3.42
CA THR A 90 0.79 -13.95 -1.96
C THR A 90 -0.28 -12.99 -1.43
N PRO A 91 -0.92 -13.26 -0.28
CA PRO A 91 -1.95 -12.38 0.29
C PRO A 91 -1.47 -10.95 0.52
N GLN A 92 -0.19 -10.76 0.88
CA GLN A 92 0.39 -9.44 1.10
C GLN A 92 0.50 -8.63 -0.20
N VAL A 93 0.96 -9.26 -1.28
CA VAL A 93 1.03 -8.64 -2.60
C VAL A 93 -0.36 -8.40 -3.15
N MET A 94 -1.30 -9.34 -2.95
CA MET A 94 -2.70 -9.19 -3.35
C MET A 94 -3.35 -7.99 -2.67
N ALA A 95 -3.08 -7.77 -1.38
CA ALA A 95 -3.59 -6.59 -0.67
C ALA A 95 -3.12 -5.27 -1.31
N VAL A 96 -1.85 -5.20 -1.76
CA VAL A 96 -1.32 -4.02 -2.46
C VAL A 96 -2.00 -3.83 -3.82
N LEU A 97 -2.20 -4.91 -4.58
CA LEU A 97 -2.90 -4.86 -5.87
C LEU A 97 -4.35 -4.40 -5.72
N ASN A 98 -5.08 -4.92 -4.72
CA ASN A 98 -6.46 -4.55 -4.43
C ASN A 98 -6.57 -3.07 -4.01
N LEU A 99 -5.67 -2.58 -3.15
CA LEU A 99 -5.65 -1.18 -2.72
C LEU A 99 -5.41 -0.19 -3.87
N THR A 100 -4.70 -0.63 -4.90
CA THR A 100 -4.39 0.17 -6.09
C THR A 100 -5.34 -0.06 -7.26
N GLY A 101 -6.28 -1.02 -7.14
CA GLY A 101 -7.20 -1.41 -8.21
C GLY A 101 -6.54 -2.17 -9.37
N LEU A 102 -5.31 -2.64 -9.17
CA LEU A 102 -4.55 -3.35 -10.21
C LEU A 102 -4.92 -4.84 -10.31
N ASP A 103 -5.61 -5.38 -9.32
CA ASP A 103 -6.20 -6.71 -9.35
C ASP A 103 -7.17 -6.92 -10.52
N GLN A 104 -7.81 -5.83 -10.98
CA GLN A 104 -8.71 -5.86 -12.15
C GLN A 104 -7.98 -5.71 -13.50
N VAL A 105 -6.72 -5.27 -13.48
CA VAL A 105 -5.93 -5.02 -14.69
C VAL A 105 -5.07 -6.22 -15.06
N PHE A 106 -4.52 -6.91 -14.06
CA PHE A 106 -3.65 -8.05 -14.29
C PHE A 106 -4.45 -9.36 -14.32
N PRO A 107 -4.24 -10.21 -15.33
CA PRO A 107 -4.69 -11.60 -15.26
C PRO A 107 -3.93 -12.32 -14.14
N ILE A 108 -4.66 -12.84 -13.14
CA ILE A 108 -4.08 -13.53 -11.99
C ILE A 108 -4.43 -15.00 -12.08
N GLU A 109 -3.41 -15.84 -12.19
CA GLU A 109 -3.55 -17.30 -12.10
C GLU A 109 -3.37 -17.73 -10.64
N SER A 110 -4.45 -18.12 -9.99
CA SER A 110 -4.39 -18.81 -8.72
C SER A 110 -4.10 -20.29 -8.97
N LYS A 111 -3.15 -20.85 -8.21
CA LYS A 111 -2.94 -22.29 -8.19
C LYS A 111 -4.26 -22.91 -7.73
N SER A 112 -4.92 -23.65 -8.62
CA SER A 112 -6.11 -24.43 -8.29
C SER A 112 -5.71 -25.60 -7.37
N GLU A 113 -5.52 -25.31 -6.07
CA GLU A 113 -5.69 -26.32 -5.04
C GLU A 113 -7.17 -26.38 -4.68
N PRO A 114 -7.73 -27.59 -4.45
CA PRO A 114 -9.16 -27.75 -4.24
C PRO A 114 -9.65 -26.90 -3.07
N VAL A 115 -10.82 -26.34 -3.25
CA VAL A 115 -11.57 -25.34 -2.45
C VAL A 115 -11.86 -25.73 -0.99
N SER A 116 -10.99 -26.48 -0.32
CA SER A 116 -11.15 -26.86 1.11
C SER A 116 -10.37 -26.00 2.09
N ARG A 117 -9.65 -24.96 1.62
CA ARG A 117 -8.87 -24.07 2.49
C ARG A 117 -9.31 -22.59 2.48
N VAL A 118 -10.29 -22.23 1.66
CA VAL A 118 -10.77 -20.85 1.59
C VAL A 118 -11.49 -20.47 2.88
N ASP A 119 -12.25 -21.41 3.48
CA ASP A 119 -12.96 -21.17 4.74
C ASP A 119 -12.03 -21.06 5.96
N GLN A 120 -10.80 -21.63 5.88
CA GLN A 120 -9.82 -21.52 6.96
C GLN A 120 -8.86 -20.33 6.81
N LEU A 121 -8.77 -19.72 5.61
CA LEU A 121 -7.93 -18.55 5.36
C LEU A 121 -8.66 -17.23 5.62
N GLU A 122 -10.00 -17.21 5.58
CA GLU A 122 -10.77 -16.08 6.10
C GLU A 122 -10.66 -15.94 7.63
N GLU A 123 -10.39 -17.03 8.33
CA GLU A 123 -10.16 -17.04 9.78
C GLU A 123 -8.73 -16.63 10.17
N ASN A 124 -7.76 -16.67 9.23
CA ASN A 124 -6.35 -16.34 9.44
C ASN A 124 -5.82 -15.12 8.65
N LEU A 125 -6.69 -14.37 7.96
CA LEU A 125 -6.34 -12.98 7.68
C LEU A 125 -6.02 -12.34 9.04
N PRO A 126 -4.91 -11.58 9.20
CA PRO A 126 -4.72 -10.81 10.40
C PRO A 126 -5.90 -9.85 10.47
N THR A 127 -6.98 -10.35 11.05
CA THR A 127 -8.10 -9.54 11.50
C THR A 127 -7.44 -8.37 12.19
N THR A 128 -7.63 -7.16 11.62
CA THR A 128 -7.32 -5.89 12.26
C THR A 128 -7.04 -6.15 13.73
N HIS A 129 -5.78 -6.01 14.11
CA HIS A 129 -5.18 -6.38 15.40
C HIS A 129 -6.28 -6.61 16.44
N LEU A 130 -6.33 -7.74 17.14
CA LEU A 130 -7.35 -8.05 18.17
C LEU A 130 -7.65 -6.86 19.09
N SER A 131 -6.70 -5.95 19.19
CA SER A 131 -6.78 -4.64 19.82
C SER A 131 -7.90 -3.72 19.29
N VAL A 132 -8.34 -3.85 18.04
CA VAL A 132 -9.39 -2.96 17.47
C VAL A 132 -10.81 -3.41 17.86
N LYS A 133 -10.99 -4.71 18.11
CA LYS A 133 -12.30 -5.29 18.54
C LYS A 133 -12.45 -5.46 20.05
N SER A 134 -11.42 -5.19 20.84
CA SER A 134 -11.49 -5.34 22.29
C SER A 134 -12.37 -4.24 22.90
N TRP A 135 -13.49 -4.63 23.51
CA TRP A 135 -14.37 -3.74 24.29
C TRP A 135 -13.60 -3.01 25.40
N MET A 136 -12.62 -3.67 26.01
CA MET A 136 -11.73 -3.07 27.00
C MET A 136 -10.92 -1.90 26.43
N LYS A 137 -10.41 -2.00 25.19
CA LYS A 137 -9.71 -0.88 24.56
C LYS A 137 -10.63 0.30 24.34
N ARG A 138 -11.83 0.06 23.84
CA ARG A 138 -12.84 1.11 23.65
C ARG A 138 -13.20 1.81 24.97
N PHE A 139 -13.30 1.04 26.05
CA PHE A 139 -13.55 1.60 27.39
C PHE A 139 -12.37 2.48 27.84
N ILE A 140 -11.13 2.02 27.69
CA ILE A 140 -9.92 2.79 28.03
C ILE A 140 -9.82 4.06 27.17
N ASP A 141 -10.12 3.95 25.88
CA ASP A 141 -10.10 5.08 24.94
C ASP A 141 -11.15 6.14 25.34
N ILE A 142 -12.35 5.71 25.72
CA ILE A 142 -13.41 6.62 26.16
C ILE A 142 -13.04 7.29 27.49
N VAL A 143 -12.53 6.53 28.47
CA VAL A 143 -12.11 7.08 29.76
C VAL A 143 -10.96 8.05 29.55
N GLY A 144 -9.95 7.68 28.74
CA GLY A 144 -8.82 8.57 28.40
C GLY A 144 -9.27 9.83 27.67
N ALA A 145 -10.23 9.72 26.75
CA ALA A 145 -10.78 10.89 26.07
C ALA A 145 -11.55 11.82 27.01
N VAL A 146 -12.35 11.28 27.92
CA VAL A 146 -13.08 12.09 28.92
C VAL A 146 -12.11 12.80 29.85
N VAL A 147 -11.11 12.10 30.38
CA VAL A 147 -10.09 12.70 31.25
C VAL A 147 -9.32 13.79 30.50
N GLY A 148 -8.89 13.52 29.27
CA GLY A 148 -8.21 14.50 28.41
C GLY A 148 -9.09 15.73 28.15
N LEU A 149 -10.37 15.56 27.92
CA LEU A 149 -11.33 16.64 27.69
C LEU A 149 -11.52 17.50 28.93
N VAL A 150 -11.59 16.88 30.13
CA VAL A 150 -11.69 17.62 31.40
C VAL A 150 -10.43 18.44 31.65
N ILE A 151 -9.23 17.85 31.44
CA ILE A 151 -7.96 18.58 31.60
C ILE A 151 -7.89 19.75 30.61
N THR A 152 -8.27 19.51 29.36
CA THR A 152 -8.29 20.56 28.33
C THR A 152 -9.28 21.67 28.67
N ALA A 153 -10.44 21.35 29.21
CA ALA A 153 -11.44 22.34 29.64
C ALA A 153 -10.90 23.21 30.80
N ILE A 154 -10.24 22.59 31.78
CA ILE A 154 -9.60 23.32 32.91
C ILE A 154 -8.52 24.28 32.41
N LEU A 155 -7.69 23.85 31.44
CA LEU A 155 -6.64 24.69 30.87
C LEU A 155 -7.21 25.77 29.92
N ALA A 156 -8.33 25.52 29.28
CA ALA A 156 -8.96 26.49 28.40
C ALA A 156 -9.51 27.72 29.15
N ILE A 157 -10.00 27.54 30.40
CA ILE A 157 -10.53 28.66 31.19
C ILE A 157 -9.55 29.80 31.36
N PRO A 158 -8.32 29.59 31.94
CA PRO A 158 -7.35 30.67 32.09
C PRO A 158 -6.89 31.25 30.75
N ILE A 159 -6.81 30.44 29.70
CA ILE A 159 -6.46 30.89 28.33
C ILE A 159 -7.53 31.85 27.82
N ILE A 160 -8.81 31.47 27.94
CA ILE A 160 -9.94 32.32 27.53
C ILE A 160 -9.94 33.65 28.30
N ILE A 161 -9.68 33.61 29.61
CA ILE A 161 -9.61 34.82 30.45
C ILE A 161 -8.46 35.71 29.99
N ALA A 162 -7.28 35.15 29.75
CA ALA A 162 -6.11 35.88 29.27
C ALA A 162 -6.40 36.58 27.92
N ILE A 163 -6.98 35.85 26.93
CA ILE A 163 -7.36 36.41 25.64
C ILE A 163 -8.38 37.56 25.82
N GLN A 164 -9.34 37.41 26.74
CA GLN A 164 -10.38 38.41 26.94
C GLN A 164 -9.85 39.70 27.61
N ILE A 165 -8.78 39.57 28.39
CA ILE A 165 -8.11 40.76 29.03
C ILE A 165 -7.27 41.49 28.00
N ASP A 166 -6.53 40.77 27.13
CA ASP A 166 -5.64 41.39 26.14
C ASP A 166 -6.43 42.02 24.98
N ASP A 167 -7.50 41.38 24.50
CA ASP A 167 -8.28 41.88 23.37
C ASP A 167 -9.74 41.42 23.50
N PRO A 168 -10.65 42.34 23.97
CA PRO A 168 -12.06 42.01 24.10
C PRO A 168 -12.71 41.79 22.74
N GLY A 169 -12.97 40.51 22.41
CA GLY A 169 -13.53 40.10 21.13
C GLY A 169 -13.98 38.63 21.12
N PRO A 170 -14.40 38.09 19.97
CA PRO A 170 -14.79 36.69 19.88
C PRO A 170 -13.61 35.75 20.15
N ILE A 171 -13.77 34.83 21.09
CA ILE A 171 -12.76 33.89 21.58
C ILE A 171 -12.34 32.92 20.49
N PHE A 172 -13.28 32.51 19.64
CA PHE A 172 -13.05 31.55 18.58
C PHE A 172 -13.08 32.21 17.19
N PHE A 173 -12.11 31.87 16.39
CA PHE A 173 -12.06 32.23 15.00
C PHE A 173 -12.29 31.00 14.11
N ALA A 174 -13.23 31.09 13.18
CA ALA A 174 -13.56 30.02 12.25
C ALA A 174 -12.97 30.30 10.87
N GLN A 175 -12.11 29.41 10.39
CA GLN A 175 -11.52 29.45 9.06
C GLN A 175 -12.04 28.31 8.20
N THR A 176 -12.54 28.62 7.01
CA THR A 176 -12.92 27.59 6.04
C THR A 176 -11.66 27.06 5.35
N ARG A 177 -11.45 25.75 5.39
CA ARG A 177 -10.37 25.05 4.70
C ARG A 177 -10.91 23.97 3.79
N CYS A 178 -10.15 23.65 2.73
CA CYS A 178 -10.44 22.51 1.87
C CYS A 178 -9.85 21.25 2.49
N GLY A 179 -10.67 20.23 2.68
CA GLY A 179 -10.29 18.90 3.12
C GLY A 179 -10.16 17.92 1.96
N TRP A 180 -10.23 16.64 2.28
CA TRP A 180 -10.18 15.57 1.29
C TRP A 180 -11.25 15.76 0.20
N MET A 181 -10.86 15.55 -1.06
CA MET A 181 -11.71 15.67 -2.26
C MET A 181 -12.37 17.04 -2.43
N GLY A 182 -11.72 18.13 -1.98
CA GLY A 182 -12.22 19.47 -2.14
C GLY A 182 -13.41 19.85 -1.25
N LYS A 183 -13.81 19.01 -0.30
CA LYS A 183 -14.87 19.34 0.66
C LYS A 183 -14.41 20.43 1.61
N HIS A 184 -15.14 21.53 1.65
CA HIS A 184 -14.88 22.60 2.59
C HIS A 184 -15.32 22.21 3.98
N PHE A 185 -14.47 22.46 4.99
CA PHE A 185 -14.83 22.32 6.40
C PHE A 185 -14.41 23.56 7.19
N ARG A 186 -15.14 23.86 8.28
CA ARG A 186 -14.82 24.94 9.20
C ARG A 186 -13.90 24.44 10.30
N MET A 187 -12.71 25.03 10.40
CA MET A 187 -11.76 24.78 11.47
C MET A 187 -11.85 25.91 12.49
N TRP A 188 -12.13 25.56 13.72
CA TRP A 188 -12.20 26.51 14.82
C TRP A 188 -10.85 26.57 15.54
N LYS A 189 -10.34 27.74 15.83
CA LYS A 189 -9.14 27.95 16.62
C LYS A 189 -9.32 29.12 17.59
N PHE A 190 -8.53 29.14 18.65
CA PHE A 190 -8.45 30.31 19.49
C PHE A 190 -7.84 31.47 18.72
N ARG A 191 -8.32 32.66 18.98
CA ARG A 191 -7.75 33.89 18.43
C ARG A 191 -6.39 34.12 19.07
N SER A 192 -5.34 34.18 18.28
CA SER A 192 -3.95 34.34 18.73
C SER A 192 -3.29 35.64 18.26
N MET A 193 -4.00 36.48 17.49
CA MET A 193 -3.48 37.75 16.97
C MET A 193 -4.58 38.81 16.94
N CYS A 194 -4.20 40.04 17.24
CA CYS A 194 -4.98 41.26 17.03
C CYS A 194 -5.10 41.59 15.57
#